data_0d079257aef7b4e22f4c3b1e83ed895c
#
_entry.id   0d079257aef7b4e22f4c3b1e83ed895c
#
_cell.length_a   1.000
_cell.length_b   1.000
_cell.length_c   1.000
_cell.angle_alpha   90.00
_cell.angle_beta   90.00
_cell.angle_gamma   90.00
#
_symmetry.space_group_name_H-M   'P 1'
#
loop_
_entity.id
_entity.type
_entity.pdbx_description
1 polymer ?
#
loop_
_entity_poly.entity_id
_entity_poly.type
_entity_poly.pdbx_seq_one_letter_code
_entity_poly.pdbx_strand_id
1 'polypeptide(L)'
;MVVAYDWAKKRKGGESFPDVILVLLLKCKDINCGLWVAIDDQLLPRKANEEDKEKFYMFIRDHQSKVLLVLDGLDELPSSQLSIYKDIIQGRILPESYLVVTARHDAGLTVRECCHTLLDVEGFTKADAKKFIQRYFRKQEQDLAEKLLEKLESDKTLQDLAANPLNAALLCLLCEDFNGKLPESRTLLYLEIVECVLRRYRLRIKLPEADQDLLESYRAELKQLGRIAMMGLHNDSMYFDQSAFQGFSSDLKSGLGFLSVDAGRSKRRPSRSYGFLHKSFQEFFAALYNCCQLLDGKISVDSLIADRRYFDEFQQVLMFTSGMLAQECEAAVEALIAGIATQFNLKKCRLHVALACINDCKRRKNEFDREMAHFFGSRLQPPQVYCEG
;
A
#
# COMPACT_ATOMS: atom_id res chain seq x y z
N MET A 1 5.00 16.99 -1.06
CA MET A 1 5.65 17.52 0.18
C MET A 1 7.01 18.20 -0.07
N VAL A 2 7.93 17.62 -0.85
CA VAL A 2 9.26 18.22 -1.14
C VAL A 2 9.14 19.60 -1.77
N VAL A 3 8.30 19.76 -2.79
CA VAL A 3 8.06 21.04 -3.49
C VAL A 3 7.64 22.16 -2.54
N ALA A 4 6.67 21.90 -1.65
CA ALA A 4 6.23 22.88 -0.66
C ALA A 4 7.31 23.21 0.38
N TYR A 5 8.09 22.20 0.77
CA TYR A 5 9.21 22.38 1.70
C TYR A 5 10.34 23.21 1.06
N ASP A 6 10.73 22.91 -0.17
CA ASP A 6 11.81 23.61 -0.86
C ASP A 6 11.41 25.07 -1.16
N TRP A 7 10.14 25.30 -1.52
CA TRP A 7 9.59 26.65 -1.63
C TRP A 7 9.67 27.41 -0.30
N ALA A 8 9.20 26.80 0.80
CA ALA A 8 9.22 27.42 2.14
C ALA A 8 10.65 27.72 2.62
N LYS A 9 11.64 26.92 2.22
CA LYS A 9 13.08 27.13 2.55
C LYS A 9 13.79 28.05 1.56
N LYS A 10 13.06 28.65 0.60
CA LYS A 10 13.60 29.49 -0.49
C LYS A 10 14.75 28.81 -1.24
N ARG A 11 14.74 27.49 -1.29
CA ARG A 11 15.64 26.73 -2.16
C ARG A 11 15.20 27.00 -3.58
N LYS A 12 16.14 27.46 -4.42
CA LYS A 12 15.84 27.70 -5.85
C LYS A 12 15.38 26.36 -6.43
N GLY A 13 14.09 26.29 -6.80
CA GLY A 13 13.61 25.29 -7.74
C GLY A 13 14.42 25.43 -9.03
N GLY A 14 14.56 24.34 -9.79
CA GLY A 14 15.22 24.44 -11.10
C GLY A 14 14.62 25.57 -11.94
N GLU A 15 15.30 25.97 -13.01
CA GLU A 15 14.93 27.09 -13.89
C GLU A 15 13.47 27.07 -14.41
N SER A 16 12.77 25.92 -14.26
CA SER A 16 11.38 25.68 -14.70
C SER A 16 10.31 25.81 -13.63
N PHE A 17 10.66 26.16 -12.36
CA PHE A 17 9.63 26.30 -11.32
C PHE A 17 8.91 27.65 -11.48
N PRO A 18 7.55 27.68 -11.50
CA PRO A 18 6.79 28.90 -11.68
C PRO A 18 7.05 29.90 -10.55
N ASP A 19 6.98 31.20 -10.88
CA ASP A 19 7.11 32.29 -9.90
C ASP A 19 5.84 32.38 -9.04
N VAL A 20 5.80 31.60 -7.96
CA VAL A 20 4.66 31.57 -7.03
C VAL A 20 5.01 32.25 -5.71
N ILE A 21 4.09 33.07 -5.23
CA ILE A 21 4.17 33.77 -3.94
C ILE A 21 3.54 32.97 -2.81
N LEU A 22 2.64 32.00 -3.14
CA LEU A 22 1.92 31.21 -2.18
C LEU A 22 1.76 29.78 -2.66
N VAL A 23 2.06 28.83 -1.76
CA VAL A 23 1.81 27.39 -1.96
C VAL A 23 0.81 26.90 -0.92
N LEU A 24 -0.33 26.39 -1.38
CA LEU A 24 -1.39 25.81 -0.58
C LEU A 24 -1.36 24.29 -0.74
N LEU A 25 -0.88 23.58 0.27
CA LEU A 25 -0.86 22.11 0.28
C LEU A 25 -2.01 21.58 1.12
N LEU A 26 -3.00 20.99 0.48
CA LEU A 26 -4.16 20.35 1.11
C LEU A 26 -4.05 18.83 0.98
N LYS A 27 -4.19 18.13 2.09
CA LYS A 27 -4.29 16.66 2.10
C LYS A 27 -5.76 16.27 1.92
N CYS A 28 -6.06 15.58 0.84
CA CYS A 28 -7.43 15.22 0.48
C CYS A 28 -8.10 14.32 1.53
N LYS A 29 -7.36 13.45 2.20
CA LYS A 29 -7.88 12.60 3.29
C LYS A 29 -8.44 13.37 4.49
N ASP A 30 -7.99 14.60 4.72
CA ASP A 30 -8.42 15.45 5.83
C ASP A 30 -9.53 16.43 5.40
N ILE A 31 -10.02 16.31 4.17
CA ILE A 31 -11.04 17.17 3.58
C ILE A 31 -12.41 16.53 3.72
N ASN A 32 -13.33 17.24 4.36
CA ASN A 32 -14.75 16.87 4.44
C ASN A 32 -15.69 18.05 4.09
N CYS A 33 -15.16 19.08 3.44
CA CYS A 33 -15.82 20.38 3.25
C CYS A 33 -15.30 21.06 1.98
N GLY A 34 -15.87 22.22 1.64
CA GLY A 34 -15.42 23.03 0.51
C GLY A 34 -14.02 23.63 0.69
N LEU A 35 -13.42 24.10 -0.42
CA LEU A 35 -12.04 24.57 -0.50
C LEU A 35 -11.65 25.56 0.60
N TRP A 36 -12.44 26.60 0.80
CA TRP A 36 -12.10 27.68 1.74
C TRP A 36 -12.07 27.20 3.18
N VAL A 37 -13.00 26.34 3.54
CA VAL A 37 -13.02 25.71 4.87
C VAL A 37 -11.85 24.73 5.04
N ALA A 38 -11.47 24.01 3.99
CA ALA A 38 -10.31 23.15 4.03
C ALA A 38 -9.00 23.93 4.20
N ILE A 39 -8.88 25.10 3.54
CA ILE A 39 -7.76 26.03 3.73
C ILE A 39 -7.72 26.53 5.19
N ASP A 40 -8.87 26.93 5.75
CA ASP A 40 -8.96 27.37 7.15
C ASP A 40 -8.53 26.24 8.11
N ASP A 41 -9.08 25.05 7.92
CA ASP A 41 -8.83 23.92 8.81
C ASP A 41 -7.38 23.42 8.78
N GLN A 42 -6.77 23.35 7.58
CA GLN A 42 -5.45 22.75 7.43
C GLN A 42 -4.30 23.76 7.50
N LEU A 43 -4.50 25.01 7.07
CA LEU A 43 -3.42 25.95 6.85
C LEU A 43 -3.43 27.15 7.80
N LEU A 44 -4.61 27.63 8.20
CA LEU A 44 -4.69 28.84 9.01
C LEU A 44 -4.54 28.58 10.53
N PRO A 45 -4.00 29.55 11.28
CA PRO A 45 -3.91 29.45 12.72
C PRO A 45 -5.30 29.37 13.37
N ARG A 46 -5.46 28.58 14.44
CA ARG A 46 -6.73 28.45 15.19
C ARG A 46 -7.29 29.77 15.72
N LYS A 47 -6.44 30.76 15.95
CA LYS A 47 -6.80 32.07 16.49
C LYS A 47 -7.01 33.13 15.42
N ALA A 48 -6.97 32.76 14.14
CA ALA A 48 -7.28 33.70 13.06
C ALA A 48 -8.72 34.17 13.21
N ASN A 49 -8.93 35.49 13.23
CA ASN A 49 -10.26 36.06 13.23
C ASN A 49 -10.88 36.02 11.82
N GLU A 50 -12.18 36.22 11.71
CA GLU A 50 -12.87 36.11 10.40
C GLU A 50 -12.44 37.22 9.43
N GLU A 51 -12.05 38.39 9.92
CA GLU A 51 -11.55 39.48 9.08
C GLU A 51 -10.21 39.14 8.43
N ASP A 52 -9.28 38.55 9.19
CA ASP A 52 -7.99 38.12 8.66
C ASP A 52 -8.12 36.95 7.66
N LYS A 53 -9.08 36.04 7.90
CA LYS A 53 -9.37 34.96 6.96
C LYS A 53 -9.92 35.51 5.64
N GLU A 54 -10.86 36.44 5.70
CA GLU A 54 -11.45 37.05 4.49
C GLU A 54 -10.41 37.82 3.70
N LYS A 55 -9.53 38.57 4.36
CA LYS A 55 -8.39 39.24 3.71
C LYS A 55 -7.46 38.23 3.02
N PHE A 56 -7.22 37.08 3.63
CA PHE A 56 -6.41 36.01 3.06
C PHE A 56 -7.08 35.38 1.84
N TYR A 57 -8.38 35.15 1.90
CA TYR A 57 -9.14 34.61 0.77
C TYR A 57 -9.19 35.59 -0.39
N MET A 58 -9.35 36.89 -0.12
CA MET A 58 -9.27 37.94 -1.12
C MET A 58 -7.86 37.99 -1.76
N PHE A 59 -6.83 37.90 -0.94
CA PHE A 59 -5.45 37.84 -1.45
C PHE A 59 -5.22 36.67 -2.41
N ILE A 60 -5.75 35.48 -2.11
CA ILE A 60 -5.67 34.32 -3.00
C ILE A 60 -6.41 34.60 -4.32
N ARG A 61 -7.61 35.18 -4.25
CA ARG A 61 -8.42 35.50 -5.44
C ARG A 61 -7.76 36.55 -6.32
N ASP A 62 -7.13 37.56 -5.73
CA ASP A 62 -6.51 38.67 -6.46
C ASP A 62 -5.16 38.29 -7.06
N HIS A 63 -4.51 37.24 -6.56
CA HIS A 63 -3.16 36.83 -7.00
C HIS A 63 -3.12 35.38 -7.51
N GLN A 64 -4.22 34.89 -8.11
CA GLN A 64 -4.34 33.48 -8.54
C GLN A 64 -3.17 33.01 -9.40
N SER A 65 -2.72 33.81 -10.36
CA SER A 65 -1.60 33.48 -11.26
C SER A 65 -0.25 33.27 -10.56
N LYS A 66 -0.16 33.58 -9.28
CA LYS A 66 1.02 33.36 -8.43
C LYS A 66 0.74 32.40 -7.27
N VAL A 67 -0.36 31.67 -7.30
CA VAL A 67 -0.74 30.67 -6.29
C VAL A 67 -0.58 29.28 -6.87
N LEU A 68 0.10 28.41 -6.14
CA LEU A 68 0.15 26.97 -6.40
C LEU A 68 -0.74 26.24 -5.38
N LEU A 69 -1.80 25.63 -5.86
CA LEU A 69 -2.64 24.72 -5.08
C LEU A 69 -2.20 23.28 -5.32
N VAL A 70 -1.91 22.56 -4.26
CA VAL A 70 -1.57 21.14 -4.30
C VAL A 70 -2.64 20.36 -3.56
N LEU A 71 -3.35 19.48 -4.28
CA LEU A 71 -4.30 18.51 -3.73
C LEU A 71 -3.59 17.16 -3.64
N ASP A 72 -3.22 16.78 -2.43
CA ASP A 72 -2.42 15.57 -2.19
C ASP A 72 -3.32 14.38 -1.83
N GLY A 73 -3.38 13.36 -2.70
CA GLY A 73 -4.16 12.14 -2.53
C GLY A 73 -5.64 12.28 -2.91
N LEU A 74 -5.95 12.63 -4.14
CA LEU A 74 -7.35 12.78 -4.61
C LEU A 74 -8.21 11.53 -4.40
N ASP A 75 -7.59 10.35 -4.49
CA ASP A 75 -8.21 9.05 -4.21
C ASP A 75 -8.64 8.87 -2.75
N GLU A 76 -8.14 9.70 -1.85
CA GLU A 76 -8.48 9.70 -0.42
C GLU A 76 -9.63 10.70 -0.09
N LEU A 77 -10.13 11.41 -1.09
CA LEU A 77 -11.21 12.38 -0.92
C LEU A 77 -12.56 11.66 -0.79
N PRO A 78 -13.40 11.99 0.21
CA PRO A 78 -14.74 11.43 0.31
C PRO A 78 -15.58 11.69 -0.97
N SER A 79 -16.31 10.67 -1.42
CA SER A 79 -17.11 10.74 -2.64
C SER A 79 -18.11 11.92 -2.63
N SER A 80 -18.61 12.30 -1.46
CA SER A 80 -19.50 13.47 -1.28
C SER A 80 -18.85 14.80 -1.61
N GLN A 81 -17.52 14.88 -1.56
CA GLN A 81 -16.75 16.10 -1.82
C GLN A 81 -16.16 16.13 -3.24
N LEU A 82 -16.12 14.98 -3.90
CA LEU A 82 -15.45 14.84 -5.20
C LEU A 82 -15.99 15.81 -6.27
N SER A 83 -17.30 16.08 -6.27
CA SER A 83 -17.92 17.03 -7.21
C SER A 83 -17.39 18.45 -7.05
N ILE A 84 -17.24 18.93 -5.79
CA ILE A 84 -16.74 20.28 -5.48
C ILE A 84 -15.28 20.42 -5.92
N TYR A 85 -14.45 19.41 -5.63
CA TYR A 85 -13.03 19.42 -6.00
C TYR A 85 -12.82 19.19 -7.51
N LYS A 86 -13.76 18.53 -8.17
CA LYS A 86 -13.77 18.43 -9.63
C LYS A 86 -13.95 19.79 -10.29
N ASP A 87 -14.76 20.69 -9.73
CA ASP A 87 -14.90 22.06 -10.23
C ASP A 87 -13.60 22.86 -10.10
N ILE A 88 -12.80 22.61 -9.07
CA ILE A 88 -11.46 23.20 -8.94
C ILE A 88 -10.53 22.67 -10.04
N ILE A 89 -10.53 21.34 -10.23
CA ILE A 89 -9.69 20.68 -11.23
C ILE A 89 -10.07 21.11 -12.66
N GLN A 90 -11.34 21.38 -12.90
CA GLN A 90 -11.87 21.90 -14.17
C GLN A 90 -11.61 23.41 -14.36
N GLY A 91 -10.93 24.08 -13.44
CA GLY A 91 -10.66 25.51 -13.52
C GLY A 91 -11.90 26.41 -13.35
N ARG A 92 -12.98 25.91 -12.76
CA ARG A 92 -14.18 26.74 -12.44
C ARG A 92 -14.00 27.57 -11.17
N ILE A 93 -13.09 27.11 -10.31
CA ILE A 93 -12.70 27.78 -9.07
C ILE A 93 -11.21 28.02 -9.12
N LEU A 94 -10.76 29.26 -8.91
CA LEU A 94 -9.38 29.71 -9.04
C LEU A 94 -8.77 29.37 -10.43
N PRO A 95 -9.37 29.82 -11.54
CA PRO A 95 -9.01 29.39 -12.90
C PRO A 95 -7.57 29.74 -13.34
N GLU A 96 -6.95 30.74 -12.75
CA GLU A 96 -5.61 31.18 -13.09
C GLU A 96 -4.52 30.55 -12.21
N SER A 97 -4.90 29.78 -11.18
CA SER A 97 -3.92 29.20 -10.27
C SER A 97 -3.23 27.99 -10.88
N TYR A 98 -1.97 27.79 -10.49
CA TYR A 98 -1.31 26.52 -10.75
C TYR A 98 -1.93 25.44 -9.87
N LEU A 99 -2.30 24.31 -10.47
CA LEU A 99 -2.89 23.19 -9.76
C LEU A 99 -2.04 21.94 -9.97
N VAL A 100 -1.66 21.30 -8.88
CA VAL A 100 -1.05 19.95 -8.87
C VAL A 100 -1.96 19.03 -8.08
N VAL A 101 -2.35 17.93 -8.69
CA VAL A 101 -3.16 16.89 -8.07
C VAL A 101 -2.36 15.61 -8.05
N THR A 102 -2.21 14.99 -6.87
CA THR A 102 -1.69 13.64 -6.77
C THR A 102 -2.83 12.67 -6.54
N ALA A 103 -2.76 11.49 -7.15
CA ALA A 103 -3.76 10.46 -7.02
C ALA A 103 -3.15 9.10 -7.36
N ARG A 104 -3.78 8.02 -6.94
CA ARG A 104 -3.52 6.70 -7.52
C ARG A 104 -4.07 6.65 -8.95
N HIS A 105 -3.55 5.68 -9.72
CA HIS A 105 -3.85 5.56 -11.15
C HIS A 105 -5.36 5.62 -11.45
N ASP A 106 -6.16 4.83 -10.74
CA ASP A 106 -7.61 4.73 -11.00
C ASP A 106 -8.36 6.05 -10.75
N ALA A 107 -8.09 6.71 -9.64
CA ALA A 107 -8.67 8.02 -9.33
C ALA A 107 -8.15 9.12 -10.28
N GLY A 108 -6.88 9.02 -10.68
CA GLY A 108 -6.29 9.92 -11.67
C GLY A 108 -7.01 9.88 -13.01
N LEU A 109 -7.49 8.70 -13.44
CA LEU A 109 -8.25 8.55 -14.68
C LEU A 109 -9.55 9.36 -14.69
N THR A 110 -10.19 9.54 -13.55
CA THR A 110 -11.48 10.27 -13.44
C THR A 110 -11.37 11.76 -13.70
N VAL A 111 -10.16 12.33 -13.58
CA VAL A 111 -9.87 13.75 -13.77
C VAL A 111 -8.91 14.03 -14.94
N ARG A 112 -8.47 12.97 -15.62
CA ARG A 112 -7.47 13.03 -16.70
C ARG A 112 -7.82 14.05 -17.79
N GLU A 113 -9.09 14.08 -18.19
CA GLU A 113 -9.56 14.97 -19.26
C GLU A 113 -9.48 16.46 -18.88
N CYS A 114 -9.37 16.76 -17.58
CA CYS A 114 -9.29 18.12 -17.07
C CYS A 114 -7.85 18.58 -16.83
N CYS A 115 -6.87 17.68 -17.01
CA CYS A 115 -5.45 17.98 -16.73
C CYS A 115 -4.70 18.37 -18.01
N HIS A 116 -3.93 19.46 -17.97
CA HIS A 116 -3.06 19.88 -19.08
C HIS A 116 -1.87 18.93 -19.23
N THR A 117 -1.33 18.43 -18.13
CA THR A 117 -0.17 17.53 -18.11
C THR A 117 -0.48 16.37 -17.17
N LEU A 118 -0.27 15.16 -17.65
CA LEU A 118 -0.35 13.95 -16.86
C LEU A 118 1.07 13.42 -16.63
N LEU A 119 1.41 13.20 -15.36
CA LEU A 119 2.68 12.60 -14.96
C LEU A 119 2.39 11.30 -14.24
N ASP A 120 3.06 10.23 -14.64
CA ASP A 120 3.05 8.97 -13.93
C ASP A 120 4.33 8.89 -13.08
N VAL A 121 4.15 8.66 -11.77
CA VAL A 121 5.27 8.47 -10.85
C VAL A 121 5.62 7.01 -10.83
N GLU A 122 6.58 6.65 -11.67
CA GLU A 122 7.15 5.30 -11.68
C GLU A 122 7.93 5.05 -10.38
N GLY A 123 8.05 3.77 -10.04
CA GLY A 123 8.92 3.34 -8.96
C GLY A 123 10.40 3.50 -9.31
N PHE A 124 11.27 2.84 -8.54
CA PHE A 124 12.68 2.78 -8.87
C PHE A 124 12.91 2.04 -10.19
N THR A 125 13.74 2.61 -11.05
CA THR A 125 14.37 1.84 -12.12
C THR A 125 15.37 0.86 -11.50
N LYS A 126 15.82 -0.15 -12.26
CA LYS A 126 16.88 -1.06 -11.80
C LYS A 126 18.13 -0.29 -11.34
N ALA A 127 18.49 0.79 -12.04
CA ALA A 127 19.62 1.63 -11.69
C ALA A 127 19.39 2.39 -10.38
N ASP A 128 18.18 2.87 -10.13
CA ASP A 128 17.84 3.59 -8.90
C ASP A 128 17.77 2.65 -7.70
N ALA A 129 17.17 1.47 -7.85
CA ALA A 129 17.17 0.43 -6.84
C ALA A 129 18.62 0.04 -6.47
N LYS A 130 19.48 -0.18 -7.46
CA LYS A 130 20.92 -0.45 -7.24
C LYS A 130 21.61 0.66 -6.46
N LYS A 131 21.42 1.92 -6.88
CA LYS A 131 21.99 3.08 -6.17
C LYS A 131 21.45 3.20 -4.74
N PHE A 132 20.17 2.94 -4.55
CA PHE A 132 19.55 2.96 -3.22
C PHE A 132 20.17 1.90 -2.31
N ILE A 133 20.26 0.65 -2.75
CA ILE A 133 20.83 -0.48 -2.01
C ILE A 133 22.29 -0.20 -1.65
N GLN A 134 23.11 0.27 -2.61
CA GLN A 134 24.51 0.64 -2.37
C GLN A 134 24.69 1.77 -1.36
N ARG A 135 23.72 2.70 -1.27
CA ARG A 135 23.74 3.78 -0.29
C ARG A 135 23.23 3.35 1.07
N TYR A 136 22.32 2.38 1.12
CA TYR A 136 21.77 1.85 2.34
C TYR A 136 22.84 1.12 3.14
N PHE A 137 23.56 0.19 2.52
CA PHE A 137 24.67 -0.53 3.14
C PHE A 137 25.90 0.35 3.25
N ARG A 138 26.48 0.38 4.48
CA ARG A 138 27.72 1.12 4.75
C ARG A 138 28.90 0.42 4.07
N LYS A 139 30.05 1.11 4.00
CA LYS A 139 31.28 0.55 3.38
C LYS A 139 31.71 -0.80 3.96
N GLN A 140 31.38 -1.09 5.21
CA GLN A 140 31.73 -2.33 5.91
C GLN A 140 30.77 -3.50 5.59
N GLU A 141 29.64 -3.21 4.94
CA GLU A 141 28.55 -4.16 4.64
C GLU A 141 28.31 -4.30 3.11
N GLN A 142 29.31 -3.93 2.31
CA GLN A 142 29.18 -3.94 0.85
C GLN A 142 28.99 -5.35 0.28
N ASP A 143 29.48 -6.39 0.96
CA ASP A 143 29.23 -7.78 0.59
C ASP A 143 27.74 -8.15 0.67
N LEU A 144 26.97 -7.57 1.60
CA LEU A 144 25.51 -7.74 1.67
C LEU A 144 24.81 -7.01 0.52
N ALA A 145 25.28 -5.81 0.17
CA ALA A 145 24.78 -5.10 -0.99
C ALA A 145 24.98 -5.90 -2.28
N GLU A 146 26.17 -6.48 -2.47
CA GLU A 146 26.48 -7.32 -3.62
C GLU A 146 25.60 -8.56 -3.69
N LYS A 147 25.45 -9.31 -2.59
CA LYS A 147 24.58 -10.49 -2.49
C LYS A 147 23.13 -10.14 -2.82
N LEU A 148 22.62 -9.03 -2.28
CA LEU A 148 21.24 -8.58 -2.58
C LEU A 148 21.08 -8.21 -4.06
N LEU A 149 22.08 -7.53 -4.65
CA LEU A 149 22.05 -7.15 -6.06
C LEU A 149 22.14 -8.37 -6.98
N GLU A 150 23.01 -9.35 -6.70
CA GLU A 150 23.09 -10.62 -7.44
C GLU A 150 21.74 -11.36 -7.38
N LYS A 151 21.10 -11.40 -6.20
CA LYS A 151 19.80 -12.03 -6.05
C LYS A 151 18.72 -11.30 -6.85
N LEU A 152 18.72 -9.96 -6.85
CA LEU A 152 17.82 -9.15 -7.66
C LEU A 152 18.06 -9.32 -9.17
N GLU A 153 19.30 -9.52 -9.62
CA GLU A 153 19.60 -9.76 -11.03
C GLU A 153 19.09 -11.13 -11.50
N SER A 154 19.07 -12.12 -10.62
CA SER A 154 18.64 -13.49 -10.93
C SER A 154 17.14 -13.73 -10.76
N ASP A 155 16.43 -12.89 -9.99
CA ASP A 155 15.02 -13.09 -9.64
C ASP A 155 14.15 -11.87 -10.04
N LYS A 156 13.36 -12.06 -11.11
CA LYS A 156 12.47 -11.02 -11.64
C LYS A 156 11.44 -10.58 -10.61
N THR A 157 10.93 -11.48 -9.78
CA THR A 157 9.93 -11.15 -8.75
C THR A 157 10.49 -10.19 -7.72
N LEU A 158 11.75 -10.43 -7.29
CA LEU A 158 12.45 -9.52 -6.38
C LEU A 158 12.77 -8.17 -7.05
N GLN A 159 13.08 -8.16 -8.37
CA GLN A 159 13.26 -6.92 -9.11
C GLN A 159 11.99 -6.07 -9.10
N ASP A 160 10.84 -6.69 -9.36
CA ASP A 160 9.54 -6.02 -9.38
C ASP A 160 9.18 -5.50 -7.98
N LEU A 161 9.53 -6.23 -6.92
CA LEU A 161 9.40 -5.77 -5.54
C LEU A 161 10.30 -4.57 -5.25
N ALA A 162 11.56 -4.62 -5.67
CA ALA A 162 12.53 -3.55 -5.44
C ALA A 162 12.24 -2.27 -6.25
N ALA A 163 11.37 -2.34 -7.25
CA ALA A 163 10.86 -1.16 -7.94
C ALA A 163 10.05 -0.24 -6.99
N ASN A 164 9.46 -0.79 -5.94
CA ASN A 164 8.85 0.02 -4.89
C ASN A 164 9.91 0.43 -3.85
N PRO A 165 10.10 1.74 -3.58
CA PRO A 165 11.13 2.23 -2.64
C PRO A 165 11.01 1.67 -1.22
N LEU A 166 9.77 1.48 -0.72
CA LEU A 166 9.55 0.88 0.59
C LEU A 166 9.99 -0.58 0.61
N ASN A 167 9.58 -1.35 -0.40
CA ASN A 167 9.98 -2.75 -0.49
C ASN A 167 11.50 -2.90 -0.66
N ALA A 168 12.15 -2.01 -1.42
CA ALA A 168 13.61 -1.98 -1.52
C ALA A 168 14.29 -1.78 -0.15
N ALA A 169 13.75 -0.86 0.68
CA ALA A 169 14.26 -0.67 2.04
C ALA A 169 14.06 -1.90 2.92
N LEU A 170 12.91 -2.57 2.82
CA LEU A 170 12.61 -3.79 3.56
C LEU A 170 13.48 -4.98 3.11
N LEU A 171 13.78 -5.07 1.82
CA LEU A 171 14.71 -6.07 1.29
C LEU A 171 16.13 -5.86 1.85
N CYS A 172 16.60 -4.63 1.94
CA CYS A 172 17.87 -4.32 2.57
C CYS A 172 17.88 -4.75 4.04
N LEU A 173 16.81 -4.44 4.76
CA LEU A 173 16.63 -4.80 6.17
C LEU A 173 16.69 -6.32 6.39
N LEU A 174 15.96 -7.10 5.57
CA LEU A 174 16.01 -8.55 5.62
C LEU A 174 17.38 -9.10 5.24
N CYS A 175 18.05 -8.50 4.26
CA CYS A 175 19.38 -8.89 3.85
C CYS A 175 20.39 -8.72 4.99
N GLU A 176 20.25 -7.66 5.83
CA GLU A 176 21.05 -7.49 7.06
C GLU A 176 20.73 -8.62 8.06
N ASP A 177 19.45 -8.80 8.40
CA ASP A 177 19.03 -9.71 9.46
C ASP A 177 19.33 -11.20 9.11
N PHE A 178 19.24 -11.56 7.83
CA PHE A 178 19.46 -12.94 7.35
C PHE A 178 20.82 -13.16 6.65
N ASN A 179 21.74 -12.21 6.78
CA ASN A 179 23.09 -12.31 6.20
C ASN A 179 23.08 -12.67 4.70
N GLY A 180 22.17 -12.05 3.96
CA GLY A 180 22.03 -12.21 2.50
C GLY A 180 21.12 -13.34 2.03
N LYS A 181 20.50 -14.12 2.92
CA LYS A 181 19.58 -15.21 2.56
C LYS A 181 18.14 -14.72 2.52
N LEU A 182 17.64 -14.34 1.35
CA LEU A 182 16.24 -13.94 1.18
C LEU A 182 15.33 -15.13 0.91
N PRO A 183 14.06 -15.08 1.38
CA PRO A 183 13.04 -16.07 1.04
C PRO A 183 12.74 -16.15 -0.45
N GLU A 184 12.26 -17.32 -0.90
CA GLU A 184 12.03 -17.60 -2.31
C GLU A 184 10.63 -17.23 -2.81
N SER A 185 9.65 -17.11 -1.93
CA SER A 185 8.30 -16.65 -2.27
C SER A 185 8.00 -15.29 -1.68
N ARG A 186 7.06 -14.58 -2.32
CA ARG A 186 6.60 -13.28 -1.85
C ARG A 186 5.94 -13.37 -0.48
N THR A 187 5.10 -14.38 -0.25
CA THR A 187 4.48 -14.62 1.06
C THR A 187 5.52 -14.86 2.14
N LEU A 188 6.51 -15.73 1.89
CA LEU A 188 7.59 -15.98 2.85
C LEU A 188 8.39 -14.71 3.14
N LEU A 189 8.67 -13.91 2.12
CA LEU A 189 9.35 -12.62 2.28
C LEU A 189 8.59 -11.68 3.23
N TYR A 190 7.27 -11.56 3.06
CA TYR A 190 6.45 -10.71 3.91
C TYR A 190 6.29 -11.26 5.33
N LEU A 191 6.22 -12.59 5.49
CA LEU A 191 6.25 -13.23 6.81
C LEU A 191 7.55 -12.90 7.56
N GLU A 192 8.71 -12.99 6.89
CA GLU A 192 10.00 -12.63 7.47
C GLU A 192 10.09 -11.13 7.79
N ILE A 193 9.54 -10.26 6.93
CA ILE A 193 9.45 -8.82 7.22
C ILE A 193 8.65 -8.58 8.51
N VAL A 194 7.49 -9.25 8.64
CA VAL A 194 6.64 -9.10 9.83
C VAL A 194 7.39 -9.59 11.07
N GLU A 195 8.03 -10.75 10.99
CA GLU A 195 8.82 -11.30 12.10
C GLU A 195 9.98 -10.36 12.50
N CYS A 196 10.72 -9.84 11.53
CA CYS A 196 11.80 -8.89 11.74
C CYS A 196 11.30 -7.62 12.46
N VAL A 197 10.17 -7.07 12.00
CA VAL A 197 9.56 -5.88 12.60
C VAL A 197 9.09 -6.17 14.03
N LEU A 198 8.51 -7.34 14.31
CA LEU A 198 8.12 -7.77 15.65
C LEU A 198 9.34 -7.92 16.59
N ARG A 199 10.45 -8.49 16.10
CA ARG A 199 11.71 -8.58 16.87
C ARG A 199 12.22 -7.20 17.25
N ARG A 200 12.27 -6.27 16.31
CA ARG A 200 12.69 -4.87 16.55
C ARG A 200 11.75 -4.15 17.51
N TYR A 201 10.45 -4.40 17.41
CA TYR A 201 9.48 -3.89 18.38
C TYR A 201 9.79 -4.36 19.79
N ARG A 202 9.99 -5.68 20.00
CA ARG A 202 10.35 -6.26 21.32
C ARG A 202 11.62 -5.68 21.89
N LEU A 203 12.68 -5.56 21.08
CA LEU A 203 13.94 -4.93 21.49
C LEU A 203 13.74 -3.49 21.96
N ARG A 204 12.93 -2.71 21.23
CA ARG A 204 12.64 -1.32 21.59
C ARG A 204 11.92 -1.18 22.92
N ILE A 205 10.99 -2.07 23.23
CA ILE A 205 10.26 -2.09 24.51
C ILE A 205 10.98 -2.91 25.59
N LYS A 206 12.22 -3.33 25.33
CA LYS A 206 13.10 -4.07 26.25
C LYS A 206 12.51 -5.40 26.74
N LEU A 207 11.74 -6.09 25.92
CA LEU A 207 11.37 -7.46 26.19
C LEU A 207 12.53 -8.41 25.88
N PRO A 208 12.69 -9.51 26.64
CA PRO A 208 13.72 -10.51 26.38
C PRO A 208 13.58 -11.10 24.96
N GLU A 209 14.71 -11.55 24.40
CA GLU A 209 14.66 -12.33 23.16
C GLU A 209 13.71 -13.53 23.34
N ALA A 210 12.84 -13.74 22.35
CA ALA A 210 11.94 -14.88 22.36
C ALA A 210 12.52 -15.97 21.47
N ASP A 211 12.73 -17.16 22.04
CA ASP A 211 13.00 -18.37 21.28
C ASP A 211 11.75 -18.90 20.53
N GLN A 212 10.62 -18.23 20.72
CA GLN A 212 9.31 -18.62 20.17
C GLN A 212 9.04 -17.92 18.83
N ASP A 213 8.22 -18.57 18.01
CA ASP A 213 7.63 -17.99 16.81
C ASP A 213 6.82 -16.73 17.17
N LEU A 214 7.30 -15.58 16.70
CA LEU A 214 6.67 -14.30 17.00
C LEU A 214 5.35 -14.11 16.24
N LEU A 215 5.19 -14.75 15.08
CA LEU A 215 3.93 -14.70 14.35
C LEU A 215 2.81 -15.38 15.16
N GLU A 216 3.12 -16.50 15.80
CA GLU A 216 2.16 -17.16 16.67
C GLU A 216 1.95 -16.38 17.98
N SER A 217 3.02 -15.86 18.58
CA SER A 217 2.93 -15.07 19.83
C SER A 217 2.07 -13.81 19.70
N TYR A 218 2.03 -13.20 18.51
CA TYR A 218 1.25 -11.99 18.19
C TYR A 218 0.05 -12.29 17.27
N ARG A 219 -0.34 -13.56 17.14
CA ARG A 219 -1.42 -14.01 16.23
C ARG A 219 -2.74 -13.26 16.42
N ALA A 220 -3.12 -13.00 17.67
CA ALA A 220 -4.36 -12.29 17.97
C ALA A 220 -4.35 -10.85 17.45
N GLU A 221 -3.25 -10.14 17.68
CA GLU A 221 -3.05 -8.76 17.22
C GLU A 221 -2.93 -8.68 15.69
N LEU A 222 -2.15 -9.58 15.11
CA LEU A 222 -2.00 -9.66 13.66
C LEU A 222 -3.33 -10.01 12.98
N LYS A 223 -4.13 -10.91 13.53
CA LYS A 223 -5.47 -11.24 13.04
C LYS A 223 -6.42 -10.04 13.13
N GLN A 224 -6.36 -9.27 14.23
CA GLN A 224 -7.17 -8.06 14.37
C GLN A 224 -6.73 -6.99 13.36
N LEU A 225 -5.42 -6.81 13.14
CA LEU A 225 -4.87 -5.92 12.11
C LEU A 225 -5.35 -6.35 10.71
N GLY A 226 -5.34 -7.66 10.46
CA GLY A 226 -5.85 -8.25 9.23
C GLY A 226 -7.35 -7.99 9.00
N ARG A 227 -8.17 -8.05 10.05
CA ARG A 227 -9.59 -7.70 9.97
C ARG A 227 -9.79 -6.24 9.57
N ILE A 228 -8.99 -5.32 10.15
CA ILE A 228 -9.02 -3.91 9.80
C ILE A 228 -8.56 -3.71 8.34
N ALA A 229 -7.50 -4.41 7.93
CA ALA A 229 -7.00 -4.38 6.57
C ALA A 229 -8.06 -4.81 5.55
N MET A 230 -8.73 -5.93 5.81
CA MET A 230 -9.79 -6.46 4.95
C MET A 230 -11.00 -5.52 4.85
N MET A 231 -11.41 -4.97 6.00
CA MET A 231 -12.47 -3.95 6.03
C MET A 231 -12.10 -2.71 5.21
N GLY A 232 -10.84 -2.28 5.27
CA GLY A 232 -10.35 -1.17 4.48
C GLY A 232 -10.34 -1.45 2.98
N LEU A 233 -9.91 -2.63 2.55
CA LEU A 233 -9.97 -3.03 1.14
C LEU A 233 -11.40 -3.05 0.60
N HIS A 234 -12.36 -3.52 1.38
CA HIS A 234 -13.78 -3.50 1.00
C HIS A 234 -14.36 -2.09 0.87
N ASN A 235 -13.81 -1.12 1.61
CA ASN A 235 -14.24 0.27 1.61
C ASN A 235 -13.31 1.20 0.82
N ASP A 236 -12.36 0.64 0.09
CA ASP A 236 -11.31 1.36 -0.65
C ASP A 236 -10.59 2.41 0.22
N SER A 237 -10.30 2.03 1.47
CA SER A 237 -9.64 2.89 2.46
C SER A 237 -8.36 2.28 2.99
N MET A 238 -7.31 3.10 3.05
CA MET A 238 -6.04 2.76 3.72
C MET A 238 -5.90 3.41 5.10
N TYR A 239 -6.78 4.35 5.43
CA TYR A 239 -6.74 5.10 6.67
C TYR A 239 -7.96 4.80 7.53
N PHE A 240 -7.74 4.77 8.82
CA PHE A 240 -8.72 4.37 9.82
C PHE A 240 -8.64 5.28 11.02
N ASP A 241 -9.79 5.59 11.59
CA ASP A 241 -9.86 6.31 12.86
C ASP A 241 -9.33 5.46 14.02
N GLN A 242 -8.95 6.13 15.10
CA GLN A 242 -8.48 5.48 16.31
C GLN A 242 -9.47 4.44 16.87
N SER A 243 -10.77 4.61 16.61
CA SER A 243 -11.83 3.68 17.02
C SER A 243 -11.71 2.30 16.38
N ALA A 244 -11.20 2.20 15.14
CA ALA A 244 -10.99 0.93 14.46
C ALA A 244 -9.98 0.03 15.18
N PHE A 245 -9.07 0.63 15.95
CA PHE A 245 -8.03 -0.04 16.71
C PHE A 245 -8.37 -0.17 18.21
N GLN A 246 -9.66 -0.22 18.57
CA GLN A 246 -10.05 -0.52 19.94
C GLN A 246 -9.56 -1.92 20.33
N GLY A 247 -8.92 -2.02 21.51
CA GLY A 247 -8.29 -3.26 21.96
C GLY A 247 -6.79 -3.41 21.63
N PHE A 248 -6.23 -2.62 20.71
CA PHE A 248 -4.78 -2.52 20.59
C PHE A 248 -4.19 -1.65 21.69
N SER A 249 -3.09 -2.06 22.30
CA SER A 249 -2.32 -1.18 23.16
C SER A 249 -1.78 0.02 22.36
N SER A 250 -1.60 1.16 23.02
CA SER A 250 -1.02 2.37 22.38
C SER A 250 0.35 2.07 21.77
N ASP A 251 1.12 1.22 22.44
CA ASP A 251 2.47 0.85 22.07
C ASP A 251 2.50 -0.05 20.82
N LEU A 252 1.52 -0.96 20.67
CA LEU A 252 1.38 -1.77 19.47
C LEU A 252 0.97 -0.93 18.26
N LYS A 253 0.05 0.03 18.42
CA LYS A 253 -0.41 0.90 17.30
C LYS A 253 0.73 1.70 16.68
N SER A 254 1.59 2.27 17.51
CA SER A 254 2.73 3.08 17.06
C SER A 254 4.00 2.27 16.89
N GLY A 255 4.04 1.08 17.48
CA GLY A 255 5.22 0.26 17.66
C GLY A 255 5.47 -0.79 16.59
N LEU A 256 4.41 -1.36 16.02
CA LEU A 256 4.54 -2.44 15.04
C LEU A 256 5.17 -2.01 13.71
N GLY A 257 5.29 -0.70 13.42
CA GLY A 257 5.97 -0.23 12.21
C GLY A 257 5.26 -0.53 10.89
N PHE A 258 4.04 -1.10 10.91
CA PHE A 258 3.22 -1.35 9.73
C PHE A 258 2.22 -0.24 9.45
N LEU A 259 1.99 0.59 10.45
CA LEU A 259 1.05 1.69 10.40
C LEU A 259 1.80 3.03 10.50
N SER A 260 1.43 3.96 9.66
CA SER A 260 1.74 5.37 9.84
C SER A 260 0.70 5.99 10.77
N VAL A 261 1.16 6.82 11.70
CA VAL A 261 0.27 7.64 12.51
C VAL A 261 0.27 9.03 11.90
N ASP A 262 -0.87 9.46 11.40
CA ASP A 262 -1.04 10.84 11.00
C ASP A 262 -1.84 11.58 12.09
N ALA A 263 -1.20 12.55 12.72
CA ALA A 263 -1.91 13.53 13.51
C ALA A 263 -2.61 14.45 12.51
N GLY A 264 -3.89 14.24 12.29
CA GLY A 264 -4.69 15.01 11.35
C GLY A 264 -4.37 16.51 11.49
N ARG A 265 -4.11 17.17 10.36
CA ARG A 265 -3.69 18.58 10.36
C ARG A 265 -4.83 19.54 10.70
N SER A 266 -6.05 19.03 10.87
CA SER A 266 -7.15 19.88 11.37
C SER A 266 -6.76 20.44 12.73
N LYS A 267 -6.43 21.70 12.74
CA LYS A 267 -6.15 22.44 13.98
C LYS A 267 -7.39 22.58 14.86
N ARG A 268 -8.59 22.39 14.28
CA ARG A 268 -9.88 22.47 15.00
C ARG A 268 -10.30 21.14 15.61
N ARG A 269 -9.98 20.03 14.95
CA ARG A 269 -10.34 18.68 15.39
C ARG A 269 -9.13 17.76 15.25
N PRO A 270 -8.17 17.80 16.19
CA PRO A 270 -7.04 16.90 16.14
C PRO A 270 -7.54 15.46 16.28
N SER A 271 -7.66 14.73 15.17
CA SER A 271 -7.91 13.30 15.14
C SER A 271 -6.62 12.58 14.75
N ARG A 272 -6.33 11.49 15.42
CA ARG A 272 -5.26 10.60 14.96
C ARG A 272 -5.87 9.60 13.99
N SER A 273 -5.40 9.58 12.76
CA SER A 273 -5.69 8.52 11.81
C SER A 273 -4.48 7.59 11.68
N TYR A 274 -4.77 6.32 11.51
CA TYR A 274 -3.76 5.27 11.30
C TYR A 274 -3.90 4.75 9.88
N GLY A 275 -2.82 4.71 9.13
CA GLY A 275 -2.83 4.21 7.76
C GLY A 275 -1.79 3.11 7.58
N PHE A 276 -2.06 2.12 6.72
CA PHE A 276 -1.00 1.20 6.32
C PHE A 276 0.09 1.95 5.59
N LEU A 277 1.36 1.62 5.87
CA LEU A 277 2.52 2.24 5.22
C LEU A 277 2.47 2.09 3.70
N HIS A 278 1.93 0.97 3.22
CA HIS A 278 1.77 0.67 1.80
C HIS A 278 0.61 -0.31 1.59
N LYS A 279 -0.06 -0.23 0.45
CA LYS A 279 -1.18 -1.10 0.09
C LYS A 279 -0.82 -2.59 0.18
N SER A 280 0.39 -2.96 -0.20
CA SER A 280 0.83 -4.36 -0.13
C SER A 280 0.86 -4.95 1.29
N PHE A 281 1.11 -4.13 2.33
CA PHE A 281 0.95 -4.57 3.71
C PHE A 281 -0.52 -4.75 4.08
N GLN A 282 -1.38 -3.85 3.62
CA GLN A 282 -2.82 -4.01 3.81
C GLN A 282 -3.31 -5.31 3.17
N GLU A 283 -2.90 -5.58 1.93
CA GLU A 283 -3.24 -6.81 1.20
C GLU A 283 -2.70 -8.07 1.91
N PHE A 284 -1.46 -8.02 2.40
CA PHE A 284 -0.84 -9.10 3.16
C PHE A 284 -1.60 -9.39 4.47
N PHE A 285 -1.91 -8.36 5.26
CA PHE A 285 -2.66 -8.56 6.51
C PHE A 285 -4.10 -9.00 6.27
N ALA A 286 -4.74 -8.53 5.20
CA ALA A 286 -6.06 -9.02 4.79
C ALA A 286 -6.01 -10.51 4.42
N ALA A 287 -4.96 -10.95 3.74
CA ALA A 287 -4.73 -12.36 3.44
C ALA A 287 -4.51 -13.21 4.70
N LEU A 288 -3.75 -12.69 5.67
CA LEU A 288 -3.56 -13.34 6.96
C LEU A 288 -4.90 -13.52 7.68
N TYR A 289 -5.77 -12.52 7.64
CA TYR A 289 -7.12 -12.66 8.19
C TYR A 289 -7.92 -13.73 7.47
N ASN A 290 -7.92 -13.78 6.14
CA ASN A 290 -8.58 -14.83 5.36
C ASN A 290 -8.05 -16.22 5.70
N CYS A 291 -6.72 -16.38 5.78
CA CYS A 291 -6.08 -17.62 6.17
C CYS A 291 -6.60 -18.09 7.54
N CYS A 292 -6.58 -17.21 8.55
CA CYS A 292 -7.13 -17.52 9.87
C CYS A 292 -8.62 -17.87 9.82
N GLN A 293 -9.44 -17.19 9.02
CA GLN A 293 -10.87 -17.49 8.93
C GLN A 293 -11.14 -18.85 8.27
N LEU A 294 -10.35 -19.21 7.26
CA LEU A 294 -10.43 -20.51 6.60
C LEU A 294 -10.01 -21.64 7.55
N LEU A 295 -8.89 -21.49 8.25
CA LEU A 295 -8.39 -22.49 9.21
C LEU A 295 -9.30 -22.64 10.43
N ASP A 296 -9.92 -21.55 10.89
CA ASP A 296 -10.92 -21.57 11.96
C ASP A 296 -12.29 -22.14 11.49
N GLY A 297 -12.46 -22.46 10.20
CA GLY A 297 -13.74 -22.92 9.62
C GLY A 297 -14.85 -21.87 9.63
N LYS A 298 -14.53 -20.58 9.78
CA LYS A 298 -15.50 -19.49 9.82
C LYS A 298 -15.96 -19.05 8.43
N ILE A 299 -15.14 -19.27 7.42
CA ILE A 299 -15.48 -19.13 6.00
C ILE A 299 -15.05 -20.40 5.27
N SER A 300 -15.73 -20.72 4.18
CA SER A 300 -15.32 -21.80 3.27
C SER A 300 -14.52 -21.24 2.10
N VAL A 301 -13.70 -22.11 1.49
CA VAL A 301 -13.00 -21.78 0.24
C VAL A 301 -13.99 -21.35 -0.83
N ASP A 302 -15.13 -22.06 -0.95
CA ASP A 302 -16.16 -21.74 -1.95
C ASP A 302 -16.73 -20.35 -1.76
N SER A 303 -16.94 -19.92 -0.50
CA SER A 303 -17.41 -18.55 -0.22
C SER A 303 -16.36 -17.49 -0.56
N LEU A 304 -15.08 -17.78 -0.35
CA LEU A 304 -13.99 -16.88 -0.69
C LEU A 304 -13.89 -16.67 -2.22
N ILE A 305 -13.84 -17.77 -2.97
CA ILE A 305 -13.68 -17.73 -4.44
C ILE A 305 -14.96 -17.33 -5.19
N ALA A 306 -16.12 -17.34 -4.54
CA ALA A 306 -17.36 -16.83 -5.12
C ALA A 306 -17.32 -15.29 -5.30
N ASP A 307 -16.56 -14.59 -4.49
CA ASP A 307 -16.34 -13.16 -4.64
C ASP A 307 -15.33 -12.88 -5.75
N ARG A 308 -15.83 -12.39 -6.90
CA ARG A 308 -15.02 -12.11 -8.10
C ARG A 308 -13.90 -11.13 -7.88
N ARG A 309 -13.98 -10.27 -6.86
CA ARG A 309 -12.93 -9.31 -6.54
C ARG A 309 -11.58 -9.98 -6.24
N TYR A 310 -11.58 -11.21 -5.75
CA TYR A 310 -10.34 -11.98 -5.55
C TYR A 310 -9.61 -12.31 -6.86
N PHE A 311 -10.30 -12.28 -8.00
CA PHE A 311 -9.70 -12.48 -9.32
C PHE A 311 -9.43 -11.18 -10.09
N ASP A 312 -9.86 -10.05 -9.54
CA ASP A 312 -9.71 -8.71 -10.11
C ASP A 312 -8.96 -7.78 -9.13
N GLU A 313 -9.65 -7.16 -8.19
CA GLU A 313 -9.11 -6.12 -7.30
C GLU A 313 -8.23 -6.70 -6.18
N PHE A 314 -8.57 -7.88 -5.66
CA PHE A 314 -7.94 -8.53 -4.51
C PHE A 314 -7.00 -9.68 -4.90
N GLN A 315 -6.45 -9.67 -6.11
CA GLN A 315 -5.54 -10.73 -6.58
C GLN A 315 -4.36 -10.93 -5.63
N GLN A 316 -3.79 -9.85 -5.11
CA GLN A 316 -2.67 -9.93 -4.17
C GLN A 316 -3.08 -10.59 -2.85
N VAL A 317 -4.30 -10.33 -2.37
CA VAL A 317 -4.85 -10.97 -1.17
C VAL A 317 -4.99 -12.47 -1.41
N LEU A 318 -5.50 -12.88 -2.59
CA LEU A 318 -5.65 -14.31 -2.93
C LEU A 318 -4.28 -15.01 -2.99
N MET A 319 -3.29 -14.37 -3.63
CA MET A 319 -1.91 -14.89 -3.73
C MET A 319 -1.29 -15.10 -2.33
N PHE A 320 -1.33 -14.08 -1.48
CA PHE A 320 -0.82 -14.19 -0.12
C PHE A 320 -1.61 -15.23 0.70
N THR A 321 -2.93 -15.33 0.50
CA THR A 321 -3.75 -16.36 1.18
C THR A 321 -3.29 -17.76 0.78
N SER A 322 -3.05 -18.02 -0.50
CA SER A 322 -2.56 -19.33 -0.97
C SER A 322 -1.18 -19.65 -0.41
N GLY A 323 -0.26 -18.68 -0.42
CA GLY A 323 1.08 -18.85 0.14
C GLY A 323 1.08 -19.11 1.66
N MET A 324 0.21 -18.44 2.43
CA MET A 324 0.06 -18.67 3.87
C MET A 324 -0.54 -20.05 4.17
N LEU A 325 -1.62 -20.43 3.47
CA LEU A 325 -2.21 -21.75 3.62
C LEU A 325 -1.22 -22.86 3.30
N ALA A 326 -0.34 -22.65 2.32
CA ALA A 326 0.72 -23.60 1.99
C ALA A 326 1.71 -23.83 3.15
N GLN A 327 1.90 -22.87 4.05
CA GLN A 327 2.73 -23.04 5.24
C GLN A 327 1.98 -23.76 6.38
N GLU A 328 0.65 -23.58 6.48
CA GLU A 328 -0.15 -23.97 7.64
C GLU A 328 -0.90 -25.29 7.43
N CYS A 329 -1.55 -25.48 6.26
CA CYS A 329 -2.45 -26.62 6.04
C CYS A 329 -2.54 -27.03 4.56
N GLU A 330 -2.01 -28.20 4.25
CA GLU A 330 -1.98 -28.74 2.88
C GLU A 330 -3.38 -28.95 2.31
N ALA A 331 -4.27 -29.54 3.07
CA ALA A 331 -5.65 -29.77 2.61
C ALA A 331 -6.39 -28.45 2.30
N ALA A 332 -6.11 -27.38 3.05
CA ALA A 332 -6.74 -26.08 2.81
C ALA A 332 -6.22 -25.40 1.54
N VAL A 333 -4.91 -25.50 1.26
CA VAL A 333 -4.35 -24.92 0.02
C VAL A 333 -4.77 -25.76 -1.18
N GLU A 334 -4.83 -27.08 -1.09
CA GLU A 334 -5.36 -27.94 -2.15
C GLU A 334 -6.80 -27.59 -2.50
N ALA A 335 -7.65 -27.41 -1.47
CA ALA A 335 -9.02 -26.96 -1.67
C ALA A 335 -9.09 -25.60 -2.38
N LEU A 336 -8.22 -24.65 -1.99
CA LEU A 336 -8.15 -23.34 -2.61
C LEU A 336 -7.70 -23.43 -4.09
N ILE A 337 -6.66 -24.18 -4.39
CA ILE A 337 -6.16 -24.36 -5.76
C ILE A 337 -7.20 -25.09 -6.63
N ALA A 338 -7.92 -26.09 -6.08
CA ALA A 338 -9.04 -26.73 -6.76
C ALA A 338 -10.16 -25.76 -7.11
N GLY A 339 -10.50 -24.88 -6.17
CA GLY A 339 -11.48 -23.83 -6.38
C GLY A 339 -11.05 -22.85 -7.47
N ILE A 340 -9.78 -22.42 -7.45
CA ILE A 340 -9.20 -21.55 -8.48
C ILE A 340 -9.26 -22.24 -9.87
N ALA A 341 -8.94 -23.53 -9.95
CA ALA A 341 -9.05 -24.31 -11.20
C ALA A 341 -10.50 -24.33 -11.72
N THR A 342 -11.48 -24.49 -10.82
CA THR A 342 -12.89 -24.42 -11.18
C THR A 342 -13.26 -23.04 -11.75
N GLN A 343 -12.83 -21.95 -11.12
CA GLN A 343 -13.08 -20.60 -11.62
C GLN A 343 -12.34 -20.32 -12.95
N PHE A 344 -11.16 -20.90 -13.12
CA PHE A 344 -10.45 -20.83 -14.41
C PHE A 344 -11.23 -21.56 -15.52
N ASN A 345 -11.70 -22.77 -15.29
CA ASN A 345 -12.51 -23.54 -16.25
C ASN A 345 -13.81 -22.80 -16.63
N LEU A 346 -14.39 -22.05 -15.68
CA LEU A 346 -15.56 -21.19 -15.91
C LEU A 346 -15.21 -19.85 -16.59
N LYS A 347 -13.95 -19.64 -16.99
CA LYS A 347 -13.42 -18.37 -17.54
C LYS A 347 -13.63 -17.14 -16.64
N LYS A 348 -13.72 -17.35 -15.34
CA LYS A 348 -13.85 -16.30 -14.30
C LYS A 348 -12.52 -15.93 -13.64
N CYS A 349 -11.49 -16.74 -13.83
CA CYS A 349 -10.12 -16.51 -13.38
C CYS A 349 -9.18 -16.48 -14.58
N ARG A 350 -8.22 -15.55 -14.57
CA ARG A 350 -7.17 -15.48 -15.60
C ARG A 350 -6.00 -16.39 -15.22
N LEU A 351 -5.36 -17.00 -16.23
CA LEU A 351 -4.25 -17.94 -15.99
C LEU A 351 -3.11 -17.35 -15.16
N HIS A 352 -2.76 -16.08 -15.38
CA HIS A 352 -1.68 -15.44 -14.62
C HIS A 352 -1.97 -15.34 -13.11
N VAL A 353 -3.26 -15.16 -12.71
CA VAL A 353 -3.66 -15.13 -11.30
C VAL A 353 -3.51 -16.51 -10.68
N ALA A 354 -3.98 -17.56 -11.38
CA ALA A 354 -3.82 -18.93 -10.92
C ALA A 354 -2.34 -19.31 -10.75
N LEU A 355 -1.51 -19.01 -11.77
CA LEU A 355 -0.07 -19.28 -11.71
C LEU A 355 0.64 -18.49 -10.61
N ALA A 356 0.22 -17.25 -10.36
CA ALA A 356 0.77 -16.45 -9.29
C ALA A 356 0.44 -17.03 -7.90
N CYS A 357 -0.79 -17.50 -7.67
CA CYS A 357 -1.18 -18.20 -6.46
C CYS A 357 -0.36 -19.48 -6.24
N ILE A 358 -0.17 -20.29 -7.31
CA ILE A 358 0.63 -21.52 -7.27
C ILE A 358 2.10 -21.21 -6.94
N ASN A 359 2.69 -20.22 -7.63
CA ASN A 359 4.09 -19.85 -7.39
C ASN A 359 4.33 -19.36 -5.95
N ASP A 360 3.33 -18.80 -5.30
CA ASP A 360 3.44 -18.33 -3.93
C ASP A 360 3.27 -19.47 -2.89
N CYS A 361 2.84 -20.66 -3.32
CA CYS A 361 2.74 -21.87 -2.48
C CYS A 361 4.11 -22.50 -2.14
N LYS A 362 5.22 -21.85 -2.42
CA LYS A 362 6.56 -22.32 -2.05
C LYS A 362 6.70 -22.48 -0.55
N ARG A 363 7.25 -23.64 -0.13
CA ARG A 363 7.63 -23.92 1.25
C ARG A 363 9.14 -23.76 1.44
N ARG A 364 9.57 -23.48 2.66
CA ARG A 364 11.01 -23.32 3.00
C ARG A 364 11.90 -24.53 2.64
N LYS A 365 11.32 -25.73 2.46
CA LYS A 365 12.09 -26.99 2.31
C LYS A 365 11.66 -27.89 1.15
N ASN A 366 10.61 -27.59 0.41
CA ASN A 366 10.01 -28.47 -0.61
C ASN A 366 9.64 -27.71 -1.86
N GLU A 367 9.62 -28.40 -3.00
CA GLU A 367 9.07 -27.93 -4.28
C GLU A 367 7.52 -28.03 -4.32
N PHE A 368 6.85 -27.61 -3.24
CA PHE A 368 5.41 -27.73 -3.08
C PHE A 368 4.62 -26.92 -4.10
N ASP A 369 5.18 -25.85 -4.62
CA ASP A 369 4.63 -25.10 -5.75
C ASP A 369 4.50 -25.94 -7.01
N ARG A 370 5.45 -26.86 -7.27
CA ARG A 370 5.38 -27.81 -8.40
C ARG A 370 4.26 -28.85 -8.18
N GLU A 371 4.10 -29.34 -6.97
CA GLU A 371 3.00 -30.26 -6.64
C GLU A 371 1.66 -29.56 -6.86
N MET A 372 1.51 -28.31 -6.42
CA MET A 372 0.32 -27.51 -6.66
C MET A 372 0.10 -27.19 -8.14
N ALA A 373 1.16 -27.01 -8.93
CA ALA A 373 1.04 -26.84 -10.37
C ALA A 373 0.50 -28.09 -11.07
N HIS A 374 1.01 -29.28 -10.68
CA HIS A 374 0.49 -30.57 -11.17
C HIS A 374 -0.97 -30.77 -10.75
N PHE A 375 -1.28 -30.50 -9.48
CA PHE A 375 -2.63 -30.61 -8.96
C PHE A 375 -3.61 -29.71 -9.68
N PHE A 376 -3.23 -28.44 -9.96
CA PHE A 376 -4.01 -27.52 -10.76
C PHE A 376 -4.20 -28.05 -12.19
N GLY A 377 -3.12 -28.48 -12.85
CA GLY A 377 -3.16 -29.01 -14.22
C GLY A 377 -4.08 -30.20 -14.36
N SER A 378 -4.09 -31.12 -13.38
CA SER A 378 -4.97 -32.30 -13.37
C SER A 378 -6.48 -31.96 -13.32
N ARG A 379 -6.82 -30.76 -12.89
CA ARG A 379 -8.22 -30.29 -12.76
C ARG A 379 -8.68 -29.40 -13.92
N LEU A 380 -7.79 -29.10 -14.87
CA LEU A 380 -8.17 -28.32 -16.04
C LEU A 380 -8.99 -29.19 -16.99
N GLN A 381 -10.09 -28.64 -17.50
CA GLN A 381 -10.86 -29.28 -18.57
C GLN A 381 -10.09 -29.21 -19.87
N PRO A 382 -10.02 -30.30 -20.66
CA PRO A 382 -9.41 -30.25 -21.98
C PRO A 382 -10.13 -29.19 -22.83
N PRO A 383 -9.42 -28.46 -23.72
CA PRO A 383 -10.04 -27.52 -24.60
C PRO A 383 -11.13 -28.25 -25.42
N GLN A 384 -12.37 -27.77 -25.37
CA GLN A 384 -13.43 -28.28 -26.24
C GLN A 384 -13.02 -27.93 -27.67
N VAL A 385 -12.53 -28.91 -28.41
CA VAL A 385 -12.33 -28.80 -29.84
C VAL A 385 -13.72 -28.86 -30.47
N TYR A 386 -14.26 -27.68 -30.79
CA TYR A 386 -15.42 -27.63 -31.68
C TYR A 386 -14.93 -28.07 -33.07
N CYS A 387 -15.18 -29.33 -33.42
CA CYS A 387 -15.18 -29.73 -34.81
C CYS A 387 -16.42 -29.10 -35.42
N GLU A 388 -16.27 -27.94 -36.07
CA GLU A 388 -17.26 -27.48 -37.01
C GLU A 388 -17.34 -28.53 -38.14
N GLY A 389 -18.47 -29.27 -38.17
CA GLY A 389 -18.83 -30.20 -39.24
C GLY A 389 -19.46 -29.48 -40.42
#